data_ed3075de1014276ad910e89d703ddea2
#
_entry.id   ed3075de1014276ad910e89d703ddea2
#
_cell.length_a   1.000
_cell.length_b   1.000
_cell.length_c   1.000
_cell.angle_alpha   90.00
_cell.angle_beta   90.00
_cell.angle_gamma   90.00
#
_symmetry.space_group_name_H-M   'P 1'
#
loop_
_entity.id
_entity.type
_entity.pdbx_description
1 polymer ?
#
loop_
_entity_poly.entity_id
_entity_poly.type
_entity_poly.pdbx_seq_one_letter_code
_entity_poly.pdbx_strand_id
1 'polypeptide(L)'
;ENVIRDRETFGISYCEVIRDMKGNVVQLEFIIDTPSIDMTYPLEPYIETEFFYKGERMMRKKKFRKFRQNVAGRTVYFKEFGDPRIMDKRTGKYVTEEDTEPVDIDDQANEIIDFRLGSMPYGEVRWIGQVLTVDGNRRAEVLNNAYFRKGRHTPLMILVKGGTLSDDAFTKLKAYMNEIEGEKGQHSFLILETENNETGAAFQDQKQPEVEIKDLASILQKDELFQEYQENGRKKTQSAFLLPDLYVGYTTDFNRATAQTAMEVTEKQVFQPERTSLAWVINNKLLNGYGFKHVEARFDEPDITNPDDIQKILNITERAGGLTPNLAKEYTYEVLGKD
;
A
#
# COMPACT_ATOMS: atom_id res chain seq x y z
N GLU A 1 4.75 -12.91 3.90
CA GLU A 1 3.96 -11.74 4.30
C GLU A 1 4.69 -10.44 3.96
N ASN A 2 5.92 -10.21 4.42
CA ASN A 2 6.69 -8.99 4.18
C ASN A 2 6.91 -8.70 2.68
N VAL A 3 7.22 -9.72 1.89
CA VAL A 3 7.38 -9.61 0.42
C VAL A 3 6.12 -9.09 -0.25
N ILE A 4 4.94 -9.60 0.15
CA ILE A 4 3.66 -9.16 -0.42
C ILE A 4 3.35 -7.74 0.02
N ARG A 5 3.56 -7.42 1.30
CA ARG A 5 3.31 -6.08 1.83
C ARG A 5 4.14 -5.01 1.10
N ASP A 6 5.44 -5.22 0.94
CA ASP A 6 6.30 -4.27 0.26
C ASP A 6 5.99 -4.18 -1.24
N ARG A 7 5.67 -5.30 -1.87
CA ARG A 7 5.24 -5.33 -3.26
C ARG A 7 3.97 -4.50 -3.50
N GLU A 8 2.98 -4.57 -2.61
CA GLU A 8 1.75 -3.77 -2.73
C GLU A 8 1.97 -2.30 -2.32
N THR A 9 2.93 -2.02 -1.44
CA THR A 9 3.24 -0.66 -0.98
C THR A 9 4.11 0.10 -1.97
N PHE A 10 5.15 -0.53 -2.49
CA PHE A 10 6.18 0.10 -3.33
C PHE A 10 6.17 -0.36 -4.78
N GLY A 11 5.34 -1.33 -5.15
CA GLY A 11 5.31 -1.95 -6.47
C GLY A 11 6.35 -3.04 -6.68
N ILE A 12 7.30 -3.17 -5.75
CA ILE A 12 8.40 -4.14 -5.82
C ILE A 12 8.84 -4.52 -4.41
N SER A 13 9.36 -5.72 -4.27
CA SER A 13 10.07 -6.17 -3.07
C SER A 13 11.27 -7.03 -3.43
N TYR A 14 12.20 -7.20 -2.52
CA TYR A 14 13.47 -7.85 -2.76
C TYR A 14 13.76 -8.91 -1.72
N CYS A 15 14.34 -10.03 -2.19
CA CYS A 15 14.95 -11.03 -1.33
C CYS A 15 16.40 -11.24 -1.73
N GLU A 16 17.28 -11.27 -0.75
CA GLU A 16 18.66 -11.67 -0.89
C GLU A 16 18.74 -13.20 -0.99
N VAL A 17 19.56 -13.67 -1.89
CA VAL A 17 19.80 -15.10 -2.12
C VAL A 17 21.18 -15.45 -1.64
N ILE A 18 21.25 -16.24 -0.60
CA ILE A 18 22.50 -16.73 0.00
C ILE A 18 22.82 -18.11 -0.56
N ARG A 19 24.05 -18.25 -1.07
CA ARG A 19 24.55 -19.53 -1.62
C ARG A 19 25.62 -20.13 -0.74
N ASP A 20 25.71 -21.46 -0.76
CA ASP A 20 26.84 -22.20 -0.20
C ASP A 20 28.08 -22.10 -1.11
N MET A 21 29.21 -22.61 -0.63
CA MET A 21 30.46 -22.65 -1.41
C MET A 21 30.37 -23.51 -2.69
N LYS A 22 29.34 -24.35 -2.82
CA LYS A 22 29.07 -25.14 -4.01
C LYS A 22 28.15 -24.45 -5.01
N GLY A 23 27.67 -23.23 -4.67
CA GLY A 23 26.76 -22.46 -5.49
C GLY A 23 25.27 -22.82 -5.32
N ASN A 24 24.90 -23.70 -4.36
CA ASN A 24 23.50 -24.00 -4.09
C ASN A 24 22.87 -22.87 -3.28
N VAL A 25 21.61 -22.56 -3.54
CA VAL A 25 20.84 -21.61 -2.72
C VAL A 25 20.52 -22.29 -1.37
N VAL A 26 20.96 -21.69 -0.29
CA VAL A 26 20.76 -22.18 1.08
C VAL A 26 19.65 -21.43 1.77
N GLN A 27 19.56 -20.12 1.52
CA GLN A 27 18.67 -19.25 2.26
C GLN A 27 18.16 -18.12 1.38
N LEU A 28 16.93 -17.69 1.65
CA LEU A 28 16.34 -16.46 1.12
C LEU A 28 16.06 -15.55 2.30
N GLU A 29 16.61 -14.35 2.27
CA GLU A 29 16.35 -13.32 3.27
C GLU A 29 15.57 -12.16 2.65
N PHE A 30 14.52 -11.75 3.34
CA PHE A 30 13.79 -10.56 2.95
C PHE A 30 14.63 -9.31 3.25
N ILE A 31 14.83 -8.46 2.25
CA ILE A 31 15.56 -7.20 2.43
C ILE A 31 14.60 -6.15 2.97
N ILE A 32 14.93 -5.65 4.17
CA ILE A 32 14.19 -4.58 4.82
C ILE A 32 14.52 -3.25 4.13
N ASP A 33 13.56 -2.31 4.14
CA ASP A 33 13.72 -0.97 3.56
C ASP A 33 13.89 -0.99 2.03
N THR A 34 12.91 -1.59 1.36
CA THR A 34 12.82 -1.64 -0.11
C THR A 34 13.11 -0.30 -0.81
N PRO A 35 12.65 0.88 -0.30
CA PRO A 35 12.98 2.18 -0.90
C PRO A 35 14.46 2.56 -0.90
N SER A 36 15.27 1.94 -0.04
CA SER A 36 16.72 2.20 0.00
C SER A 36 17.52 1.51 -1.10
N ILE A 37 16.84 0.68 -1.92
CA ILE A 37 17.48 -0.10 -2.97
C ILE A 37 17.36 0.61 -4.32
N ASP A 38 18.50 0.97 -4.88
CA ASP A 38 18.64 1.44 -6.25
C ASP A 38 18.99 0.29 -7.18
N MET A 39 18.48 0.32 -8.42
CA MET A 39 18.88 -0.63 -9.44
C MET A 39 19.36 0.06 -10.72
N THR A 40 20.28 -0.58 -11.42
CA THR A 40 20.71 -0.13 -12.75
C THR A 40 19.79 -0.66 -13.84
N TYR A 41 19.84 -0.05 -15.03
CA TYR A 41 19.40 -0.73 -16.25
C TYR A 41 20.27 -1.97 -16.50
N PRO A 42 19.80 -2.94 -17.32
CA PRO A 42 20.63 -4.08 -17.72
C PRO A 42 21.92 -3.60 -18.37
N LEU A 43 23.06 -4.03 -17.81
CA LEU A 43 24.40 -3.54 -18.20
C LEU A 43 25.07 -4.47 -19.21
N GLU A 44 25.84 -3.87 -20.13
CA GLU A 44 26.77 -4.60 -21.01
C GLU A 44 27.90 -5.25 -20.15
N PRO A 45 28.52 -6.33 -20.61
CA PRO A 45 28.23 -7.09 -21.84
C PRO A 45 27.05 -8.07 -21.66
N TYR A 46 26.65 -8.71 -22.76
CA TYR A 46 25.81 -9.90 -22.70
C TYR A 46 26.59 -11.05 -22.09
N ILE A 47 26.05 -11.66 -21.08
CA ILE A 47 26.64 -12.81 -20.40
C ILE A 47 25.88 -14.07 -20.79
N GLU A 48 26.60 -15.10 -21.18
CA GLU A 48 26.04 -16.43 -21.44
C GLU A 48 25.78 -17.10 -20.08
N THR A 49 24.53 -17.49 -19.86
CA THR A 49 24.09 -18.14 -18.63
C THR A 49 23.29 -19.38 -18.94
N GLU A 50 23.44 -20.36 -18.07
CA GLU A 50 22.60 -21.54 -18.08
C GLU A 50 21.25 -21.26 -17.42
N PHE A 51 20.22 -21.85 -17.95
CA PHE A 51 18.93 -21.91 -17.30
C PHE A 51 18.25 -23.23 -17.61
N PHE A 52 17.35 -23.66 -16.72
CA PHE A 52 16.59 -24.86 -16.95
C PHE A 52 15.19 -24.51 -17.45
N TYR A 53 14.74 -25.21 -18.47
CA TYR A 53 13.38 -25.12 -18.98
C TYR A 53 12.80 -26.53 -19.11
N LYS A 54 11.72 -26.80 -18.39
CA LYS A 54 11.11 -28.15 -18.30
C LYS A 54 12.12 -29.26 -17.97
N GLY A 55 13.10 -28.92 -17.12
CA GLY A 55 14.16 -29.83 -16.70
C GLY A 55 15.27 -30.07 -17.71
N GLU A 56 15.27 -29.35 -18.84
CA GLU A 56 16.36 -29.38 -19.82
C GLU A 56 17.27 -28.16 -19.62
N ARG A 57 18.58 -28.40 -19.72
CA ARG A 57 19.61 -27.36 -19.60
C ARG A 57 19.69 -26.61 -20.89
N MET A 58 19.52 -25.31 -20.86
CA MET A 58 19.57 -24.42 -22.02
C MET A 58 20.53 -23.25 -21.75
N MET A 59 21.09 -22.68 -22.81
CA MET A 59 21.94 -21.51 -22.75
C MET A 59 21.19 -20.29 -23.25
N ARG A 60 21.37 -19.16 -22.58
CA ARG A 60 20.83 -17.86 -23.00
C ARG A 60 21.86 -16.75 -22.82
N LYS A 61 21.75 -15.69 -23.63
CA LYS A 61 22.50 -14.45 -23.46
C LYS A 61 21.63 -13.44 -22.75
N LYS A 62 22.09 -12.91 -21.61
CA LYS A 62 21.36 -11.95 -20.80
C LYS A 62 22.28 -10.81 -20.35
N LYS A 63 21.73 -9.59 -20.30
CA LYS A 63 22.33 -8.47 -19.59
C LYS A 63 21.79 -8.46 -18.18
N PHE A 64 22.67 -8.30 -17.21
CA PHE A 64 22.30 -8.29 -15.79
C PHE A 64 22.28 -6.87 -15.21
N ARG A 65 21.45 -6.68 -14.20
CA ARG A 65 21.37 -5.46 -13.41
C ARG A 65 22.27 -5.58 -12.19
N LYS A 66 22.64 -4.42 -11.64
CA LYS A 66 23.20 -4.30 -10.29
C LYS A 66 22.20 -3.64 -9.39
N PHE A 67 22.27 -3.99 -8.13
CA PHE A 67 21.50 -3.35 -7.07
C PHE A 67 22.47 -2.73 -6.07
N ARG A 68 22.02 -1.65 -5.45
CA ARG A 68 22.76 -0.96 -4.43
C ARG A 68 21.81 -0.59 -3.30
N GLN A 69 22.14 -0.98 -2.08
CA GLN A 69 21.41 -0.54 -0.90
C GLN A 69 22.29 0.44 -0.11
N ASN A 70 21.71 1.55 0.33
CA ASN A 70 22.36 2.51 1.18
C ASN A 70 21.58 2.65 2.50
N VAL A 71 22.15 2.13 3.59
CA VAL A 71 21.56 2.20 4.93
C VAL A 71 22.55 2.82 5.88
N ALA A 72 22.15 3.89 6.55
CA ALA A 72 22.98 4.61 7.55
C ALA A 72 24.40 4.97 7.05
N GLY A 73 24.53 5.35 5.78
CA GLY A 73 25.82 5.75 5.19
C GLY A 73 26.71 4.58 4.77
N ARG A 74 26.25 3.35 4.94
CA ARG A 74 26.92 2.15 4.42
C ARG A 74 26.26 1.73 3.13
N THR A 75 27.07 1.52 2.10
CA THR A 75 26.62 1.07 0.77
C THR A 75 27.00 -0.39 0.58
N VAL A 76 26.04 -1.21 0.19
CA VAL A 76 26.23 -2.61 -0.16
C VAL A 76 25.68 -2.84 -1.56
N TYR A 77 26.45 -3.56 -2.37
CA TYR A 77 26.06 -3.90 -3.73
C TYR A 77 25.65 -5.37 -3.84
N PHE A 78 24.69 -5.64 -4.70
CA PHE A 78 24.17 -6.97 -4.98
C PHE A 78 24.08 -7.21 -6.48
N LYS A 79 24.17 -8.48 -6.89
CA LYS A 79 23.96 -8.94 -8.28
C LYS A 79 22.51 -9.30 -8.53
N GLU A 80 22.09 -9.25 -9.78
CA GLU A 80 20.81 -9.85 -10.18
C GLU A 80 20.91 -11.37 -10.11
N PHE A 81 19.86 -12.03 -9.66
CA PHE A 81 19.80 -13.48 -9.54
C PHE A 81 20.18 -14.20 -10.84
N GLY A 82 21.12 -15.12 -10.71
CA GLY A 82 21.66 -15.92 -11.81
C GLY A 82 22.80 -15.26 -12.59
N ASP A 83 23.37 -14.15 -12.11
CA ASP A 83 24.61 -13.58 -12.67
C ASP A 83 25.83 -14.42 -12.22
N PRO A 84 26.52 -15.11 -13.13
CA PRO A 84 27.64 -16.00 -12.76
C PRO A 84 28.91 -15.24 -12.36
N ARG A 85 29.01 -13.95 -12.66
CA ARG A 85 30.21 -13.16 -12.40
C ARG A 85 30.41 -12.89 -10.92
N ILE A 86 31.66 -12.76 -10.49
CA ILE A 86 32.01 -12.34 -9.13
C ILE A 86 32.02 -10.80 -9.09
N MET A 87 31.41 -10.25 -8.07
CA MET A 87 31.35 -8.80 -7.82
C MET A 87 31.70 -8.51 -6.37
N ASP A 88 32.48 -7.48 -6.14
CA ASP A 88 32.77 -6.97 -4.78
C ASP A 88 31.55 -6.23 -4.23
N LYS A 89 31.07 -6.64 -3.06
CA LYS A 89 29.88 -6.06 -2.40
C LYS A 89 30.10 -4.63 -1.90
N ARG A 90 31.34 -4.18 -1.73
CA ARG A 90 31.66 -2.83 -1.21
C ARG A 90 31.77 -1.82 -2.34
N THR A 91 32.34 -2.22 -3.49
CA THR A 91 32.61 -1.32 -4.61
C THR A 91 31.64 -1.47 -5.77
N GLY A 92 30.92 -2.60 -5.85
CA GLY A 92 30.04 -2.95 -6.97
C GLY A 92 30.77 -3.20 -8.29
N LYS A 93 32.09 -3.44 -8.25
CA LYS A 93 32.88 -3.78 -9.45
C LYS A 93 32.86 -5.28 -9.65
N TYR A 94 32.74 -5.67 -10.91
CA TYR A 94 32.93 -7.07 -11.30
C TYR A 94 34.42 -7.37 -11.41
N VAL A 95 34.80 -8.56 -10.97
CA VAL A 95 36.16 -9.09 -11.18
C VAL A 95 36.35 -9.39 -12.66
N THR A 96 37.46 -8.90 -13.22
CA THR A 96 37.88 -9.12 -14.58
C THR A 96 39.14 -9.99 -14.62
N GLU A 97 39.49 -10.52 -15.78
CA GLU A 97 40.73 -11.30 -15.98
C GLU A 97 42.02 -10.50 -15.71
N GLU A 98 41.91 -9.16 -15.72
CA GLU A 98 43.02 -8.25 -15.44
C GLU A 98 43.24 -8.00 -13.94
N ASP A 99 42.30 -8.38 -13.08
CA ASP A 99 42.40 -8.21 -11.67
C ASP A 99 43.36 -9.25 -11.05
N THR A 100 44.43 -8.78 -10.47
CA THR A 100 45.47 -9.64 -9.88
C THR A 100 45.15 -10.16 -8.49
N GLU A 101 44.22 -9.54 -7.79
CA GLU A 101 43.79 -9.94 -6.44
C GLU A 101 42.36 -10.52 -6.47
N PRO A 102 42.19 -11.75 -5.98
CA PRO A 102 40.84 -12.32 -5.85
C PRO A 102 40.07 -11.59 -4.76
N VAL A 103 38.78 -11.36 -5.01
CA VAL A 103 37.87 -10.84 -3.97
C VAL A 103 37.62 -11.94 -2.95
N ASP A 104 37.84 -11.63 -1.67
CA ASP A 104 37.57 -12.56 -0.58
C ASP A 104 36.11 -13.02 -0.61
N ILE A 105 35.85 -14.25 -0.23
CA ILE A 105 34.50 -14.84 -0.22
C ILE A 105 33.53 -14.00 0.61
N ASP A 106 34.00 -13.50 1.72
CA ASP A 106 33.21 -12.65 2.63
C ASP A 106 32.83 -11.28 2.02
N ASP A 107 33.61 -10.83 1.02
CA ASP A 107 33.41 -9.56 0.33
C ASP A 107 32.71 -9.72 -1.03
N GLN A 108 32.37 -10.93 -1.44
CA GLN A 108 31.58 -11.16 -2.65
C GLN A 108 30.14 -10.75 -2.46
N ALA A 109 29.60 -10.11 -3.49
CA ALA A 109 28.21 -9.67 -3.53
C ALA A 109 27.24 -10.86 -3.69
N ASN A 110 26.27 -10.93 -2.82
CA ASN A 110 25.13 -11.84 -2.94
C ASN A 110 24.19 -11.42 -4.07
N GLU A 111 23.25 -12.29 -4.39
CA GLU A 111 22.26 -12.05 -5.43
C GLU A 111 20.95 -11.52 -4.85
N ILE A 112 20.24 -10.73 -5.66
CA ILE A 112 18.87 -10.30 -5.35
C ILE A 112 17.90 -10.92 -6.34
N ILE A 113 16.79 -11.45 -5.82
CA ILE A 113 15.59 -11.78 -6.57
C ILE A 113 14.52 -10.74 -6.28
N ASP A 114 13.92 -10.22 -7.33
CA ASP A 114 12.87 -9.20 -7.24
C ASP A 114 11.47 -9.80 -7.49
N PHE A 115 10.51 -9.31 -6.71
CA PHE A 115 9.08 -9.58 -6.85
C PHE A 115 8.38 -8.26 -7.17
N ARG A 116 8.03 -8.03 -8.43
CA ARG A 116 7.46 -6.74 -8.87
C ARG A 116 6.06 -6.87 -9.42
N LEU A 117 5.31 -5.78 -9.34
CA LEU A 117 4.05 -5.58 -10.04
C LEU A 117 4.32 -4.90 -11.38
N GLY A 118 3.69 -5.41 -12.43
CA GLY A 118 3.84 -4.85 -13.77
C GLY A 118 5.21 -5.11 -14.42
N SER A 119 5.50 -4.37 -15.48
CA SER A 119 6.68 -4.53 -16.32
C SER A 119 7.75 -3.46 -16.12
N MET A 120 7.43 -2.39 -15.41
CA MET A 120 8.37 -1.30 -15.15
C MET A 120 9.53 -1.76 -14.26
N PRO A 121 10.73 -1.18 -14.39
CA PRO A 121 11.91 -1.60 -13.62
C PRO A 121 11.68 -1.60 -12.12
N TYR A 122 11.06 -0.56 -11.59
CA TYR A 122 10.74 -0.42 -10.14
C TYR A 122 9.33 -0.93 -9.78
N GLY A 123 8.63 -1.55 -10.74
CA GLY A 123 7.25 -1.97 -10.55
C GLY A 123 6.26 -0.80 -10.61
N GLU A 124 4.99 -1.11 -10.47
CA GLU A 124 3.90 -0.14 -10.50
C GLU A 124 2.97 -0.42 -9.32
N VAL A 125 2.80 0.57 -8.45
CA VAL A 125 1.85 0.43 -7.35
C VAL A 125 0.42 0.55 -7.84
N ARG A 126 -0.49 -0.30 -7.37
CA ARG A 126 -1.90 -0.31 -7.81
C ARG A 126 -2.61 1.00 -7.51
N TRP A 127 -2.26 1.63 -6.40
CA TRP A 127 -2.89 2.87 -5.92
C TRP A 127 -2.32 4.15 -6.54
N ILE A 128 -1.36 4.07 -7.48
CA ILE A 128 -0.69 5.25 -8.06
C ILE A 128 -1.69 6.24 -8.69
N GLY A 129 -2.74 5.73 -9.34
CA GLY A 129 -3.80 6.57 -9.90
C GLY A 129 -4.67 7.29 -8.85
N GLN A 130 -4.56 6.88 -7.58
CA GLN A 130 -5.33 7.41 -6.46
C GLN A 130 -4.49 8.22 -5.48
N VAL A 131 -3.25 8.57 -5.85
CA VAL A 131 -2.31 9.26 -4.95
C VAL A 131 -2.88 10.57 -4.39
N LEU A 132 -3.58 11.35 -5.22
CA LEU A 132 -4.24 12.59 -4.77
C LEU A 132 -5.39 12.31 -3.80
N THR A 133 -6.12 11.24 -4.02
CA THR A 133 -7.21 10.81 -3.13
C THR A 133 -6.67 10.36 -1.77
N VAL A 134 -5.59 9.59 -1.77
CA VAL A 134 -4.93 9.13 -0.54
C VAL A 134 -4.35 10.31 0.26
N ASP A 135 -3.64 11.23 -0.42
CA ASP A 135 -3.11 12.45 0.22
C ASP A 135 -4.23 13.34 0.75
N GLY A 136 -5.31 13.54 -0.03
CA GLY A 136 -6.46 14.32 0.38
C GLY A 136 -7.16 13.75 1.61
N ASN A 137 -7.39 12.44 1.66
CA ASN A 137 -7.93 11.76 2.84
C ASN A 137 -7.02 11.96 4.06
N ARG A 138 -5.72 11.81 3.89
CA ARG A 138 -4.75 12.04 4.97
C ARG A 138 -4.79 13.47 5.49
N ARG A 139 -4.89 14.46 4.61
CA ARG A 139 -5.03 15.88 4.99
C ARG A 139 -6.34 16.15 5.72
N ALA A 140 -7.45 15.55 5.27
CA ALA A 140 -8.74 15.64 5.94
C ALA A 140 -8.68 15.06 7.37
N GLU A 141 -8.06 13.89 7.54
CA GLU A 141 -7.85 13.31 8.87
C GLU A 141 -6.97 14.17 9.77
N VAL A 142 -5.87 14.71 9.25
CA VAL A 142 -4.99 15.62 10.00
C VAL A 142 -5.73 16.88 10.44
N LEU A 143 -6.56 17.45 9.56
CA LEU A 143 -7.37 18.62 9.87
C LEU A 143 -8.43 18.29 10.92
N ASN A 144 -9.15 17.17 10.78
CA ASN A 144 -10.11 16.71 11.77
C ASN A 144 -9.44 16.49 13.13
N ASN A 145 -8.28 15.83 13.15
CA ASN A 145 -7.52 15.64 14.38
C ASN A 145 -7.08 16.98 15.02
N ALA A 146 -6.70 17.96 14.21
CA ALA A 146 -6.40 19.30 14.71
C ALA A 146 -7.65 19.97 15.30
N TYR A 147 -8.83 19.80 14.71
CA TYR A 147 -10.10 20.29 15.27
C TYR A 147 -10.42 19.63 16.63
N PHE A 148 -10.20 18.33 16.78
CA PHE A 148 -10.41 17.66 18.07
C PHE A 148 -9.41 18.11 19.13
N ARG A 149 -8.17 18.36 18.77
CA ARG A 149 -7.12 18.75 19.73
C ARG A 149 -7.19 20.21 20.16
N LYS A 150 -7.52 21.10 19.21
CA LYS A 150 -7.48 22.55 19.43
C LYS A 150 -8.87 23.18 19.66
N GLY A 151 -9.91 22.42 19.52
CA GLY A 151 -11.27 22.91 19.40
C GLY A 151 -11.57 23.41 17.98
N ARG A 152 -12.83 23.36 17.61
CA ARG A 152 -13.28 23.84 16.30
C ARG A 152 -13.49 25.35 16.41
N HIS A 153 -12.52 26.12 15.97
CA HIS A 153 -12.70 27.56 15.81
C HIS A 153 -13.56 27.80 14.57
N THR A 154 -14.82 28.11 14.81
CA THR A 154 -15.69 28.63 13.77
C THR A 154 -15.13 29.99 13.33
N PRO A 155 -14.85 30.19 12.05
CA PRO A 155 -14.43 31.51 11.59
C PRO A 155 -15.56 32.49 11.84
N LEU A 156 -15.40 33.33 12.84
CA LEU A 156 -16.35 34.34 13.23
C LEU A 156 -15.91 35.69 12.68
N MET A 157 -16.82 36.41 12.07
CA MET A 157 -16.62 37.83 11.74
C MET A 157 -17.35 38.65 12.78
N ILE A 158 -16.60 39.48 13.51
CA ILE A 158 -17.15 40.45 14.46
C ILE A 158 -17.14 41.79 13.78
N LEU A 159 -18.32 42.34 13.50
CA LEU A 159 -18.53 43.65 12.88
C LEU A 159 -19.01 44.63 13.94
N VAL A 160 -18.23 45.66 14.18
CA VAL A 160 -18.62 46.79 15.04
C VAL A 160 -19.06 47.95 14.15
N LYS A 161 -20.33 48.34 14.23
CA LYS A 161 -20.91 49.44 13.48
C LYS A 161 -21.20 50.61 14.38
N GLY A 162 -20.80 51.82 14.00
CA GLY A 162 -21.13 53.03 14.71
C GLY A 162 -20.28 53.36 15.93
N GLY A 163 -19.23 52.57 16.18
CA GLY A 163 -18.31 52.78 17.30
C GLY A 163 -17.00 52.02 17.09
N THR A 164 -16.12 52.06 18.08
CA THR A 164 -14.87 51.26 18.14
C THR A 164 -14.89 50.39 19.38
N LEU A 165 -14.21 49.25 19.34
CA LEU A 165 -13.92 48.49 20.56
C LEU A 165 -12.87 49.28 21.36
N SER A 166 -13.09 49.30 22.72
CA SER A 166 -12.03 49.85 23.58
C SER A 166 -10.79 48.95 23.52
N ASP A 167 -9.60 49.55 23.73
CA ASP A 167 -8.33 48.80 23.72
C ASP A 167 -8.33 47.63 24.71
N ASP A 168 -9.03 47.78 25.83
CA ASP A 168 -9.22 46.75 26.86
C ASP A 168 -10.13 45.62 26.33
N ALA A 169 -11.24 45.94 25.68
CA ALA A 169 -12.15 44.96 25.06
C ALA A 169 -11.48 44.20 23.92
N PHE A 170 -10.66 44.89 23.11
CA PHE A 170 -9.89 44.25 22.03
C PHE A 170 -8.82 43.28 22.58
N THR A 171 -8.14 43.69 23.64
CA THR A 171 -7.13 42.85 24.32
C THR A 171 -7.77 41.64 24.96
N LYS A 172 -8.92 41.80 25.64
CA LYS A 172 -9.70 40.69 26.22
C LYS A 172 -10.20 39.71 25.12
N LEU A 173 -10.69 40.24 24.02
CA LEU A 173 -11.13 39.45 22.84
C LEU A 173 -9.98 38.60 22.30
N LYS A 174 -8.80 39.20 22.11
CA LYS A 174 -7.62 38.53 21.60
C LYS A 174 -7.11 37.46 22.57
N ALA A 175 -7.11 37.75 23.87
CA ALA A 175 -6.75 36.78 24.91
C ALA A 175 -7.74 35.62 24.93
N TYR A 176 -9.02 35.89 24.90
CA TYR A 176 -10.09 34.89 24.85
C TYR A 176 -9.98 33.98 23.62
N MET A 177 -9.74 34.55 22.44
CA MET A 177 -9.58 33.77 21.20
C MET A 177 -8.35 32.85 21.26
N ASN A 178 -7.32 33.22 22.02
CA ASN A 178 -6.12 32.41 22.22
C ASN A 178 -6.31 31.34 23.33
N GLU A 179 -7.19 31.57 24.30
CA GLU A 179 -7.48 30.63 25.38
C GLU A 179 -8.48 29.53 25.00
N ILE A 180 -9.26 29.75 23.93
CA ILE A 180 -10.20 28.74 23.42
C ILE A 180 -9.44 27.64 22.62
N GLU A 181 -8.31 27.18 23.10
CA GLU A 181 -7.66 25.99 22.53
C GLU A 181 -8.07 24.74 23.30
N GLY A 182 -8.68 23.77 22.60
CA GLY A 182 -8.96 22.43 23.13
C GLY A 182 -10.34 22.24 23.79
N GLU A 183 -10.51 21.09 24.43
CA GLU A 183 -11.78 20.64 25.03
C GLU A 183 -12.32 21.57 26.13
N LYS A 184 -11.47 22.35 26.78
CA LYS A 184 -11.83 23.26 27.89
C LYS A 184 -12.50 24.53 27.42
N GLY A 185 -12.41 24.91 26.15
CA GLY A 185 -12.96 26.15 25.60
C GLY A 185 -14.41 26.06 25.09
N GLN A 186 -15.02 24.89 25.06
CA GLN A 186 -16.31 24.65 24.40
C GLN A 186 -17.52 25.39 25.01
N HIS A 187 -17.42 25.93 26.22
CA HIS A 187 -18.52 26.61 26.95
C HIS A 187 -18.12 27.99 27.46
N SER A 188 -17.13 28.63 26.88
CA SER A 188 -16.68 29.94 27.32
C SER A 188 -17.54 31.07 26.75
N PHE A 189 -17.85 32.08 27.55
CA PHE A 189 -18.60 33.24 27.14
C PHE A 189 -17.68 34.45 26.98
N LEU A 190 -17.94 35.22 25.95
CA LEU A 190 -17.25 36.49 25.70
C LEU A 190 -18.24 37.64 25.90
N ILE A 191 -17.92 38.59 26.77
CA ILE A 191 -18.64 39.85 26.92
C ILE A 191 -17.82 40.94 26.30
N LEU A 192 -18.38 41.62 25.30
CA LEU A 192 -17.76 42.77 24.63
C LEU A 192 -18.43 44.05 25.06
N GLU A 193 -17.63 44.99 25.52
CA GLU A 193 -18.08 46.36 25.85
C GLU A 193 -17.66 47.29 24.68
N THR A 194 -18.56 48.10 24.26
CA THR A 194 -18.35 49.13 23.22
C THR A 194 -18.39 50.51 23.79
N GLU A 195 -17.48 51.37 23.45
CA GLU A 195 -17.44 52.77 23.80
C GLU A 195 -17.95 53.64 22.68
N ASN A 196 -18.78 54.63 23.02
CA ASN A 196 -19.12 55.69 22.06
C ASN A 196 -17.98 56.69 21.96
N ASN A 197 -17.46 56.94 20.76
CA ASN A 197 -16.55 58.02 20.54
C ASN A 197 -17.31 59.34 20.66
N GLU A 198 -17.28 59.95 21.84
CA GLU A 198 -17.79 61.28 22.07
C GLU A 198 -16.85 62.32 21.39
N THR A 199 -17.05 62.58 20.12
CA THR A 199 -16.59 63.83 19.53
C THR A 199 -17.74 64.81 19.64
N GLY A 200 -17.55 65.78 20.53
CA GLY A 200 -18.55 66.77 20.91
C GLY A 200 -19.14 67.56 19.72
N ALA A 201 -20.33 67.17 19.34
CA ALA A 201 -21.25 68.00 18.61
C ALA A 201 -22.65 67.66 19.13
N ALA A 202 -23.23 68.60 19.83
CA ALA A 202 -24.60 68.57 20.34
C ALA A 202 -25.57 68.37 19.15
N PHE A 203 -26.55 67.44 19.36
CA PHE A 203 -27.72 67.26 18.53
C PHE A 203 -27.51 66.61 17.13
N GLN A 204 -27.20 65.33 17.14
CA GLN A 204 -27.63 64.45 16.04
C GLN A 204 -27.74 63.00 16.54
N ASP A 205 -28.74 62.26 16.03
CA ASP A 205 -29.13 60.92 16.37
C ASP A 205 -27.91 60.03 16.74
N GLN A 206 -27.71 59.78 18.05
CA GLN A 206 -26.70 58.82 18.54
C GLN A 206 -27.16 57.42 18.21
N LYS A 207 -26.69 56.90 17.05
CA LYS A 207 -26.78 55.44 16.82
C LYS A 207 -25.87 54.78 17.80
N GLN A 208 -26.46 53.98 18.69
CA GLN A 208 -25.71 53.14 19.62
C GLN A 208 -24.81 52.18 18.79
N PRO A 209 -23.58 51.93 19.23
CA PRO A 209 -22.72 50.97 18.53
C PRO A 209 -23.38 49.59 18.57
N GLU A 210 -23.50 49.01 17.39
CA GLU A 210 -24.07 47.66 17.18
C GLU A 210 -22.94 46.67 16.92
N VAL A 211 -22.89 45.59 17.69
CA VAL A 211 -21.95 44.50 17.45
C VAL A 211 -22.71 43.37 16.76
N GLU A 212 -22.35 43.09 15.52
CA GLU A 212 -22.93 41.97 14.75
C GLU A 212 -21.90 40.86 14.64
N ILE A 213 -22.23 39.66 15.16
CA ILE A 213 -21.40 38.47 15.06
C ILE A 213 -21.95 37.61 13.91
N LYS A 214 -21.15 37.44 12.88
CA LYS A 214 -21.48 36.56 11.73
C LYS A 214 -20.66 35.28 11.80
N ASP A 215 -21.36 34.16 11.82
CA ASP A 215 -20.77 32.85 11.65
C ASP A 215 -20.50 32.62 10.15
N LEU A 216 -19.23 32.48 9.80
CA LEU A 216 -18.81 32.20 8.42
C LEU A 216 -18.72 30.68 8.12
N ALA A 217 -18.88 29.82 9.13
CA ALA A 217 -18.78 28.38 8.96
C ALA A 217 -19.87 27.84 8.04
N SER A 218 -21.07 28.40 8.11
CA SER A 218 -22.21 28.00 7.25
C SER A 218 -21.98 28.28 5.77
N ILE A 219 -21.06 29.19 5.45
CA ILE A 219 -20.71 29.57 4.07
C ILE A 219 -19.59 28.66 3.52
N LEU A 220 -18.74 28.12 4.40
CA LEU A 220 -17.48 27.47 4.00
C LEU A 220 -17.58 25.96 3.89
N GLN A 221 -18.51 25.29 4.56
CA GLN A 221 -18.51 23.82 4.55
C GLN A 221 -19.87 23.19 4.90
N LYS A 222 -20.44 22.45 3.95
CA LYS A 222 -21.66 21.63 4.19
C LYS A 222 -21.32 20.26 4.82
N ASP A 223 -20.14 19.72 4.54
CA ASP A 223 -19.63 18.46 5.12
C ASP A 223 -18.67 18.77 6.26
N GLU A 224 -19.18 18.68 7.48
CA GLU A 224 -18.48 19.17 8.68
C GLU A 224 -17.17 18.46 9.01
N LEU A 225 -17.00 17.19 8.65
CA LEU A 225 -15.84 16.36 8.96
C LEU A 225 -15.26 15.68 7.75
N PHE A 226 -15.58 16.17 6.56
CA PHE A 226 -15.16 15.55 5.29
C PHE A 226 -15.57 14.07 5.18
N GLN A 227 -16.68 13.67 5.82
CA GLN A 227 -17.12 12.27 5.87
C GLN A 227 -17.42 11.72 4.48
N GLU A 228 -18.18 12.48 3.68
CA GLU A 228 -18.50 12.09 2.31
C GLU A 228 -17.25 12.03 1.43
N TYR A 229 -16.33 12.99 1.60
CA TYR A 229 -15.05 13.01 0.88
C TYR A 229 -14.19 11.79 1.23
N GLN A 230 -14.06 11.48 2.53
CA GLN A 230 -13.29 10.34 3.02
C GLN A 230 -13.90 9.01 2.56
N GLU A 231 -15.23 8.88 2.62
CA GLU A 231 -15.92 7.67 2.14
C GLU A 231 -15.75 7.46 0.63
N ASN A 232 -15.88 8.51 -0.17
CA ASN A 232 -15.60 8.46 -1.60
C ASN A 232 -14.12 8.15 -1.89
N GLY A 233 -13.22 8.71 -1.10
CA GLY A 233 -11.79 8.43 -1.18
C GLY A 233 -11.46 6.98 -0.86
N ARG A 234 -12.09 6.42 0.18
CA ARG A 234 -12.00 5.00 0.53
C ARG A 234 -12.44 4.10 -0.64
N LYS A 235 -13.61 4.36 -1.20
CA LYS A 235 -14.16 3.58 -2.32
C LYS A 235 -13.26 3.63 -3.56
N LYS A 236 -12.70 4.79 -3.88
CA LYS A 236 -11.75 4.95 -4.99
C LYS A 236 -10.47 4.16 -4.76
N THR A 237 -9.90 4.25 -3.56
CA THR A 237 -8.69 3.50 -3.20
C THR A 237 -8.95 2.00 -3.23
N GLN A 238 -10.07 1.55 -2.68
CA GLN A 238 -10.50 0.16 -2.69
C GLN A 238 -10.64 -0.38 -4.13
N SER A 239 -11.22 0.42 -5.04
CA SER A 239 -11.36 0.06 -6.46
C SER A 239 -10.00 -0.13 -7.15
N ALA A 240 -8.93 0.56 -6.70
CA ALA A 240 -7.59 0.36 -7.24
C ALA A 240 -7.03 -1.05 -6.93
N PHE A 241 -7.47 -1.66 -5.83
CA PHE A 241 -7.13 -3.03 -5.46
C PHE A 241 -8.13 -4.08 -5.95
N LEU A 242 -9.21 -3.66 -6.63
CA LEU A 242 -10.29 -4.50 -7.11
C LEU A 242 -10.94 -5.36 -6.01
N LEU A 243 -10.95 -4.87 -4.78
CA LEU A 243 -11.50 -5.58 -3.62
C LEU A 243 -12.93 -5.11 -3.33
N PRO A 244 -13.91 -6.01 -3.22
CA PRO A 244 -15.25 -5.67 -2.77
C PRO A 244 -15.28 -5.36 -1.27
N ASP A 245 -16.32 -4.65 -0.82
CA ASP A 245 -16.51 -4.21 0.58
C ASP A 245 -16.42 -5.37 1.58
N LEU A 246 -16.79 -6.57 1.17
CA LEU A 246 -16.69 -7.80 1.96
C LEU A 246 -15.29 -8.04 2.53
N TYR A 247 -14.24 -7.81 1.73
CA TYR A 247 -12.85 -8.06 2.14
C TYR A 247 -12.25 -6.95 2.99
N VAL A 248 -12.86 -5.76 3.01
CA VAL A 248 -12.38 -4.61 3.79
C VAL A 248 -13.20 -4.35 5.06
N GLY A 249 -14.18 -5.21 5.36
CA GLY A 249 -14.96 -5.13 6.59
C GLY A 249 -16.06 -4.06 6.63
N TYR A 250 -16.39 -3.44 5.49
CA TYR A 250 -17.46 -2.44 5.37
C TYR A 250 -18.74 -3.04 4.81
N THR A 251 -19.23 -4.09 5.44
CA THR A 251 -20.45 -4.78 5.00
C THR A 251 -21.67 -4.14 5.63
N THR A 252 -22.51 -3.53 4.80
CA THR A 252 -23.81 -3.01 5.26
C THR A 252 -24.95 -3.97 5.02
N ASP A 253 -25.05 -4.62 3.83
CA ASP A 253 -26.12 -5.55 3.51
C ASP A 253 -25.66 -6.55 2.44
N PHE A 254 -25.05 -7.67 2.84
CA PHE A 254 -24.79 -8.76 1.93
C PHE A 254 -25.76 -9.93 2.15
N ASN A 255 -26.48 -10.30 1.11
CA ASN A 255 -27.09 -11.63 1.11
C ASN A 255 -26.03 -12.68 0.73
N ARG A 256 -26.25 -13.93 1.13
CA ARG A 256 -25.29 -15.03 0.90
C ARG A 256 -24.89 -15.18 -0.58
N ALA A 257 -25.85 -15.07 -1.50
CA ALA A 257 -25.58 -15.26 -2.93
C ALA A 257 -24.65 -14.15 -3.49
N THR A 258 -24.91 -12.90 -3.12
CA THR A 258 -24.08 -11.76 -3.55
C THR A 258 -22.66 -11.84 -2.96
N ALA A 259 -22.56 -12.23 -1.67
CA ALA A 259 -21.28 -12.42 -1.01
C ALA A 259 -20.46 -13.52 -1.68
N GLN A 260 -21.08 -14.67 -1.98
CA GLN A 260 -20.43 -15.77 -2.64
C GLN A 260 -19.95 -15.40 -4.06
N THR A 261 -20.79 -14.76 -4.86
CA THR A 261 -20.41 -14.28 -6.20
C THR A 261 -19.24 -13.28 -6.11
N ALA A 262 -19.26 -12.35 -5.13
CA ALA A 262 -18.17 -11.41 -4.93
C ALA A 262 -16.85 -12.12 -4.56
N MET A 263 -16.91 -13.15 -3.70
CA MET A 263 -15.74 -13.96 -3.36
C MET A 263 -15.18 -14.70 -4.58
N GLU A 264 -16.03 -15.37 -5.36
CA GLU A 264 -15.61 -16.11 -6.56
C GLU A 264 -14.97 -15.20 -7.62
N VAL A 265 -15.58 -14.04 -7.87
CA VAL A 265 -15.04 -13.08 -8.84
C VAL A 265 -13.70 -12.51 -8.38
N THR A 266 -13.60 -12.15 -7.09
CA THR A 266 -12.36 -11.61 -6.53
C THR A 266 -11.25 -12.66 -6.53
N GLU A 267 -11.58 -13.90 -6.19
CA GLU A 267 -10.62 -15.01 -6.25
C GLU A 267 -10.04 -15.16 -7.66
N LYS A 268 -10.91 -15.25 -8.68
CA LYS A 268 -10.48 -15.45 -10.07
C LYS A 268 -9.75 -14.25 -10.68
N GLN A 269 -10.14 -13.01 -10.31
CA GLN A 269 -9.61 -11.81 -10.94
C GLN A 269 -8.44 -11.19 -10.19
N VAL A 270 -8.35 -11.41 -8.88
CA VAL A 270 -7.32 -10.76 -8.03
C VAL A 270 -6.37 -11.78 -7.45
N PHE A 271 -6.86 -12.71 -6.64
CA PHE A 271 -5.97 -13.57 -5.85
C PHE A 271 -5.30 -14.67 -6.64
N GLN A 272 -6.02 -15.34 -7.54
CA GLN A 272 -5.44 -16.41 -8.36
C GLN A 272 -4.33 -15.89 -9.30
N PRO A 273 -4.49 -14.77 -10.04
CA PRO A 273 -3.40 -14.20 -10.83
C PRO A 273 -2.18 -13.82 -9.98
N GLU A 274 -2.40 -13.31 -8.75
CA GLU A 274 -1.31 -12.97 -7.84
C GLU A 274 -0.52 -14.19 -7.38
N ARG A 275 -1.22 -15.23 -6.92
CA ARG A 275 -0.59 -16.51 -6.56
C ARG A 275 0.18 -17.10 -7.75
N THR A 276 -0.41 -17.09 -8.93
CA THR A 276 0.23 -17.57 -10.16
C THR A 276 1.50 -16.78 -10.48
N SER A 277 1.45 -15.45 -10.33
CA SER A 277 2.62 -14.58 -10.55
C SER A 277 3.75 -14.88 -9.57
N LEU A 278 3.44 -15.05 -8.28
CA LEU A 278 4.42 -15.41 -7.26
C LEU A 278 4.99 -16.82 -7.49
N ALA A 279 4.11 -17.80 -7.75
CA ALA A 279 4.51 -19.16 -8.07
C ALA A 279 5.43 -19.20 -9.29
N TRP A 280 5.13 -18.38 -10.31
CA TRP A 280 5.97 -18.30 -11.50
C TRP A 280 7.41 -17.85 -11.17
N VAL A 281 7.58 -16.84 -10.31
CA VAL A 281 8.91 -16.38 -9.89
C VAL A 281 9.65 -17.50 -9.16
N ILE A 282 8.99 -18.18 -8.23
CA ILE A 282 9.58 -19.28 -7.46
C ILE A 282 9.95 -20.44 -8.39
N ASN A 283 9.04 -20.89 -9.24
CA ASN A 283 9.26 -22.03 -10.11
C ASN A 283 10.32 -21.76 -11.19
N ASN A 284 10.26 -20.60 -11.84
CA ASN A 284 11.10 -20.30 -12.99
C ASN A 284 12.44 -19.63 -12.63
N LYS A 285 12.56 -18.99 -11.50
CA LYS A 285 13.83 -18.40 -11.06
C LYS A 285 14.53 -19.31 -10.03
N LEU A 286 13.86 -19.68 -8.94
CA LEU A 286 14.48 -20.44 -7.87
C LEU A 286 14.57 -21.93 -8.19
N LEU A 287 13.46 -22.64 -8.37
CA LEU A 287 13.45 -24.11 -8.52
C LEU A 287 14.10 -24.57 -9.81
N ASN A 288 13.93 -23.83 -10.90
CA ASN A 288 14.65 -24.14 -12.15
C ASN A 288 16.17 -24.03 -12.00
N GLY A 289 16.66 -23.17 -11.12
CA GLY A 289 18.09 -23.07 -10.81
C GLY A 289 18.70 -24.33 -10.23
N TYR A 290 17.89 -25.21 -9.68
CA TYR A 290 18.31 -26.53 -9.14
C TYR A 290 18.14 -27.69 -10.12
N GLY A 291 17.54 -27.44 -11.29
CA GLY A 291 17.28 -28.49 -12.27
C GLY A 291 16.23 -29.53 -11.83
N PHE A 292 15.34 -29.19 -10.90
CA PHE A 292 14.25 -30.07 -10.50
C PHE A 292 13.26 -30.27 -11.66
N LYS A 293 12.94 -31.54 -11.96
CA LYS A 293 12.02 -31.90 -13.04
C LYS A 293 10.58 -32.16 -12.57
N HIS A 294 10.43 -32.51 -11.30
CA HIS A 294 9.18 -33.03 -10.75
C HIS A 294 8.70 -32.28 -9.49
N VAL A 295 9.25 -31.12 -9.24
CA VAL A 295 8.87 -30.26 -8.09
C VAL A 295 8.33 -28.95 -8.60
N GLU A 296 7.15 -28.57 -8.15
CA GLU A 296 6.50 -27.32 -8.45
C GLU A 296 5.97 -26.71 -7.14
N ALA A 297 6.23 -25.41 -6.96
CA ALA A 297 5.61 -24.64 -5.88
C ALA A 297 4.21 -24.21 -6.33
N ARG A 298 3.20 -24.52 -5.55
CA ARG A 298 1.83 -24.06 -5.70
C ARG A 298 1.40 -23.37 -4.41
N PHE A 299 0.56 -22.38 -4.54
CA PHE A 299 -0.14 -21.78 -3.39
C PHE A 299 -1.51 -22.43 -3.28
N ASP A 300 -1.89 -22.78 -2.08
CA ASP A 300 -3.21 -23.34 -1.81
C ASP A 300 -4.29 -22.29 -2.11
N GLU A 301 -5.36 -22.76 -2.70
CA GLU A 301 -6.53 -21.94 -3.02
C GLU A 301 -7.60 -22.17 -1.95
N PRO A 302 -8.31 -21.13 -1.50
CA PRO A 302 -9.46 -21.34 -0.64
C PRO A 302 -10.55 -22.08 -1.41
N ASP A 303 -11.17 -23.06 -0.78
CA ASP A 303 -12.36 -23.70 -1.35
C ASP A 303 -13.56 -22.77 -1.24
N ILE A 304 -13.87 -22.11 -2.36
CA ILE A 304 -15.01 -21.19 -2.49
C ILE A 304 -16.18 -21.89 -3.18
N THR A 305 -16.04 -23.16 -3.49
CA THR A 305 -17.02 -23.90 -4.27
C THR A 305 -18.35 -24.01 -3.50
N ASN A 306 -19.44 -23.66 -4.16
CA ASN A 306 -20.76 -23.79 -3.55
C ASN A 306 -21.14 -25.28 -3.44
N PRO A 307 -21.40 -25.80 -2.25
CA PRO A 307 -21.82 -27.18 -2.07
C PRO A 307 -23.05 -27.56 -2.92
N ASP A 308 -23.94 -26.59 -3.16
CA ASP A 308 -25.15 -26.81 -3.98
C ASP A 308 -24.80 -27.05 -5.46
N ASP A 309 -23.74 -26.40 -5.97
CA ASP A 309 -23.30 -26.58 -7.36
C ASP A 309 -22.52 -27.88 -7.53
N ILE A 310 -21.72 -28.27 -6.53
CA ILE A 310 -21.11 -29.61 -6.49
C ILE A 310 -22.20 -30.69 -6.51
N GLN A 311 -23.24 -30.55 -5.69
CA GLN A 311 -24.34 -31.49 -5.64
C GLN A 311 -25.07 -31.59 -6.99
N LYS A 312 -25.30 -30.47 -7.68
CA LYS A 312 -25.88 -30.45 -9.03
C LYS A 312 -25.00 -31.18 -10.04
N ILE A 313 -23.70 -30.93 -10.03
CA ILE A 313 -22.73 -31.59 -10.92
C ILE A 313 -22.71 -33.10 -10.66
N LEU A 314 -22.63 -33.51 -9.40
CA LEU A 314 -22.67 -34.91 -9.01
C LEU A 314 -23.95 -35.60 -9.47
N ASN A 315 -25.11 -34.98 -9.28
CA ASN A 315 -26.39 -35.51 -9.73
C ASN A 315 -26.47 -35.65 -11.27
N ILE A 316 -25.91 -34.69 -12.01
CA ILE A 316 -25.86 -34.76 -13.47
C ILE A 316 -24.91 -35.87 -13.91
N THR A 317 -23.76 -35.99 -13.27
CA THR A 317 -22.75 -37.01 -13.60
C THR A 317 -23.27 -38.41 -13.28
N GLU A 318 -23.99 -38.59 -12.16
CA GLU A 318 -24.64 -39.82 -11.79
C GLU A 318 -25.68 -40.25 -12.83
N ARG A 319 -26.59 -39.33 -13.23
CA ARG A 319 -27.60 -39.55 -14.27
C ARG A 319 -27.01 -39.89 -15.63
N ALA A 320 -25.84 -39.34 -15.94
CA ALA A 320 -25.09 -39.63 -17.15
C ALA A 320 -24.31 -40.94 -17.10
N GLY A 321 -24.32 -41.63 -15.94
CA GLY A 321 -23.56 -42.87 -15.76
C GLY A 321 -22.03 -42.65 -15.65
N GLY A 322 -21.60 -41.41 -15.48
CA GLY A 322 -20.17 -41.06 -15.38
C GLY A 322 -19.59 -41.14 -13.97
N LEU A 323 -20.42 -41.32 -12.93
CA LEU A 323 -19.98 -41.39 -11.56
C LEU A 323 -19.59 -42.83 -11.21
N THR A 324 -18.30 -43.15 -11.28
CA THR A 324 -17.79 -44.43 -10.82
C THR A 324 -17.64 -44.46 -9.29
N PRO A 325 -17.72 -45.64 -8.61
CA PRO A 325 -17.55 -45.69 -7.15
C PRO A 325 -16.23 -45.11 -6.64
N ASN A 326 -15.16 -45.19 -7.41
CA ASN A 326 -13.86 -44.62 -7.05
C ASN A 326 -13.89 -43.09 -7.13
N LEU A 327 -14.50 -42.53 -8.18
CA LEU A 327 -14.65 -41.09 -8.34
C LEU A 327 -15.59 -40.51 -7.27
N ALA A 328 -16.66 -41.19 -6.94
CA ALA A 328 -17.57 -40.81 -5.86
C ALA A 328 -16.87 -40.80 -4.50
N LYS A 329 -15.97 -41.73 -4.25
CA LYS A 329 -15.17 -41.78 -3.03
C LYS A 329 -14.19 -40.61 -2.92
N GLU A 330 -13.46 -40.27 -3.99
CA GLU A 330 -12.55 -39.12 -4.04
C GLU A 330 -13.29 -37.81 -3.76
N TYR A 331 -14.39 -37.53 -4.45
CA TYR A 331 -15.20 -36.36 -4.18
C TYR A 331 -15.79 -36.30 -2.77
N THR A 332 -16.16 -37.47 -2.22
CA THR A 332 -16.68 -37.51 -0.85
C THR A 332 -15.58 -37.18 0.17
N TYR A 333 -14.36 -37.64 -0.05
CA TYR A 333 -13.23 -37.29 0.82
C TYR A 333 -12.83 -35.84 0.70
N GLU A 334 -12.80 -35.27 -0.52
CA GLU A 334 -12.53 -33.86 -0.77
C GLU A 334 -13.58 -32.96 -0.07
N VAL A 335 -14.86 -33.25 -0.20
CA VAL A 335 -15.94 -32.50 0.47
C VAL A 335 -15.89 -32.64 2.00
N LEU A 336 -15.45 -33.77 2.51
CA LEU A 336 -15.29 -34.01 3.96
C LEU A 336 -13.96 -33.51 4.53
N GLY A 337 -13.09 -32.95 3.68
CA GLY A 337 -11.76 -32.49 4.09
C GLY A 337 -10.91 -33.62 4.66
N LYS A 338 -11.08 -34.84 4.14
CA LYS A 338 -10.27 -36.02 4.51
C LYS A 338 -9.36 -36.37 3.36
N ASP A 339 -8.06 -36.20 3.59
CA ASP A 339 -6.99 -36.72 2.71
C ASP A 339 -6.95 -38.25 2.68
#